data_7c19801c598298bda599c7096a0365e7
#
_entry.id   7c19801c598298bda599c7096a0365e7
#
_cell.length_a   1.000
_cell.length_b   1.000
_cell.length_c   1.000
_cell.angle_alpha   90.00
_cell.angle_beta   90.00
_cell.angle_gamma   90.00
#
_symmetry.space_group_name_H-M   'P 1'
#
loop_
_entity.id
_entity.type
_entity.pdbx_description
1 polymer ?
#
loop_
_entity_poly.entity_id
_entity_poly.type
_entity_poly.pdbx_seq_one_letter_code
_entity_poly.pdbx_strand_id
1 'polypeptide(L)'
;MKKIKISPSILSADFSQLGKEIKRLEEGGADMIHVDVMDGHFVPNLTIGPPVIKSLRKYTSLIFDVHLMISPVHKYIKDFADAGANLITIHPEATENLKESLDLIKSLNKKVGVSLNPKTE
;
A
#
# COMPACT_ATOMS: atom_id res chain seq x y z
N MET A 1 18.30 13.67 -15.50
CA MET A 1 18.68 13.02 -14.24
C MET A 1 17.42 12.51 -13.53
N LYS A 2 17.39 11.24 -13.20
CA LYS A 2 16.23 10.69 -12.44
C LYS A 2 16.25 11.22 -11.02
N LYS A 3 15.14 11.80 -10.60
CA LYS A 3 14.98 12.25 -9.22
C LYS A 3 14.67 11.04 -8.32
N ILE A 4 15.39 10.92 -7.22
CA ILE A 4 15.10 9.92 -6.21
C ILE A 4 13.83 10.33 -5.47
N LYS A 5 12.88 9.40 -5.33
CA LYS A 5 11.66 9.61 -4.55
C LYS A 5 11.76 8.88 -3.22
N ILE A 6 11.27 9.52 -2.18
CA ILE A 6 11.27 8.96 -0.83
C ILE A 6 9.85 8.61 -0.46
N SER A 7 9.64 7.34 -0.06
CA SER A 7 8.33 6.79 0.31
C SER A 7 8.43 6.16 1.71
N PRO A 8 8.36 6.99 2.77
CA PRO A 8 8.47 6.46 4.13
C PRO A 8 7.23 5.66 4.51
N SER A 9 7.45 4.56 5.23
CA SER A 9 6.36 3.71 5.71
C SER A 9 5.76 4.25 7.01
N ILE A 10 4.43 4.26 7.09
CA ILE A 10 3.73 4.62 8.32
C ILE A 10 3.67 3.46 9.31
N LEU A 11 4.25 2.31 8.99
CA LEU A 11 4.28 1.15 9.90
C LEU A 11 4.98 1.48 11.22
N SER A 12 5.98 2.36 11.19
CA SER A 12 6.71 2.79 12.38
C SER A 12 6.12 4.03 13.04
N ALA A 13 5.02 4.56 12.53
CA ALA A 13 4.37 5.76 13.06
C ALA A 13 3.49 5.42 14.27
N ASP A 14 3.11 6.44 15.02
CA ASP A 14 2.12 6.29 16.09
C ASP A 14 0.73 6.14 15.47
N PHE A 15 0.17 4.94 15.52
CA PHE A 15 -1.13 4.64 14.90
C PHE A 15 -2.28 5.45 15.50
N SER A 16 -2.14 5.94 16.74
CA SER A 16 -3.15 6.79 17.36
C SER A 16 -3.19 8.21 16.76
N GLN A 17 -2.18 8.58 15.97
CA GLN A 17 -2.03 9.92 15.40
C GLN A 17 -1.59 9.86 13.94
N LEU A 18 -2.06 8.89 13.18
CA LEU A 18 -1.60 8.66 11.79
C LEU A 18 -1.75 9.90 10.89
N GLY A 19 -2.87 10.61 10.99
CA GLY A 19 -3.06 11.82 10.18
C GLY A 19 -2.00 12.87 10.45
N LYS A 20 -1.69 13.09 11.70
CA LYS A 20 -0.63 14.02 12.12
C LYS A 20 0.74 13.55 11.66
N GLU A 21 1.00 12.26 11.78
CA GLU A 21 2.26 11.66 11.35
C GLU A 21 2.46 11.82 9.83
N ILE A 22 1.40 11.63 9.04
CA ILE A 22 1.45 11.83 7.58
C ILE A 22 1.78 13.28 7.24
N LYS A 23 1.15 14.24 7.92
CA LYS A 23 1.46 15.66 7.70
C LYS A 23 2.92 15.97 8.03
N ARG A 24 3.45 15.40 9.08
CA ARG A 24 4.86 15.58 9.45
C ARG A 24 5.80 15.02 8.37
N LEU A 25 5.46 13.86 7.79
CA LEU A 25 6.25 13.27 6.71
C LEU A 25 6.22 14.16 5.46
N GLU A 26 5.06 14.69 5.11
CA GLU A 26 4.93 15.61 3.97
C GLU A 26 5.74 16.87 4.18
N GLU A 27 5.66 17.48 5.35
CA GLU A 27 6.45 18.66 5.72
C GLU A 27 7.95 18.36 5.70
N GLY A 28 8.34 17.14 6.02
CA GLY A 28 9.73 16.70 5.99
C GLY A 28 10.27 16.39 4.60
N GLY A 29 9.44 16.48 3.57
CA GLY A 29 9.88 16.31 2.18
C GLY A 29 9.59 14.93 1.56
N ALA A 30 8.73 14.12 2.16
CA ALA A 30 8.34 12.84 1.57
C ALA A 30 7.65 13.06 0.21
N ASP A 31 7.96 12.20 -0.75
CA ASP A 31 7.34 12.22 -2.08
C ASP A 31 6.07 11.37 -2.12
N MET A 32 6.05 10.31 -1.33
CA MET A 32 4.94 9.37 -1.24
C MET A 32 4.79 8.91 0.20
N ILE A 33 3.65 8.31 0.50
CA ILE A 33 3.43 7.64 1.78
C ILE A 33 3.32 6.15 1.52
N HIS A 34 4.22 5.37 2.12
CA HIS A 34 4.21 3.92 1.99
C HIS A 34 3.33 3.31 3.08
N VAL A 35 2.38 2.48 2.67
CA VAL A 35 1.41 1.86 3.56
C VAL A 35 1.56 0.35 3.50
N ASP A 36 2.11 -0.25 4.55
CA ASP A 36 2.28 -1.69 4.66
C ASP A 36 1.03 -2.33 5.28
N VAL A 37 0.31 -3.12 4.49
CA VAL A 37 -0.91 -3.80 4.91
C VAL A 37 -0.61 -5.28 5.15
N MET A 38 -0.83 -5.72 6.37
CA MET A 38 -0.53 -7.09 6.81
C MET A 38 -1.79 -7.69 7.45
N ASP A 39 -2.05 -8.99 7.17
CA ASP A 39 -3.29 -9.65 7.55
C ASP A 39 -3.17 -10.67 8.70
N GLY A 40 -1.96 -10.91 9.21
CA GLY A 40 -1.74 -11.92 10.23
C GLY A 40 -1.85 -13.35 9.72
N HIS A 41 -1.90 -13.54 8.39
CA HIS A 41 -2.00 -14.84 7.73
C HIS A 41 -0.88 -15.02 6.72
N PHE A 42 -0.78 -14.13 5.72
CA PHE A 42 0.32 -14.13 4.76
C PHE A 42 1.65 -13.77 5.45
N VAL A 43 1.57 -12.86 6.42
CA VAL A 43 2.69 -12.45 7.28
C VAL A 43 2.21 -12.47 8.74
N PRO A 44 3.13 -12.56 9.74
CA PRO A 44 2.76 -12.75 11.14
C PRO A 44 2.29 -11.50 11.89
N ASN A 45 2.05 -10.40 11.22
CA ASN A 45 1.61 -9.15 11.84
C ASN A 45 0.25 -8.71 11.27
N LEU A 46 -0.49 -7.91 12.04
CA LEU A 46 -1.74 -7.28 11.63
C LEU A 46 -1.55 -5.76 11.69
N THR A 47 -1.87 -5.04 10.63
CA THR A 47 -1.67 -3.60 10.62
C THR A 47 -2.97 -2.82 10.40
N ILE A 48 -3.32 -2.51 9.17
CA ILE A 48 -4.47 -1.64 8.86
C ILE A 48 -5.24 -2.18 7.66
N GLY A 49 -6.41 -1.61 7.42
CA GLY A 49 -7.25 -1.98 6.30
C GLY A 49 -7.77 -0.76 5.55
N PRO A 50 -8.66 -0.98 4.56
CA PRO A 50 -9.20 0.11 3.74
C PRO A 50 -9.84 1.27 4.51
N PRO A 51 -10.58 1.04 5.61
CA PRO A 51 -11.18 2.16 6.35
C PRO A 51 -10.16 3.15 6.88
N VAL A 52 -8.99 2.68 7.31
CA VAL A 52 -7.92 3.54 7.81
C VAL A 52 -7.34 4.37 6.67
N ILE A 53 -7.04 3.75 5.53
CA ILE A 53 -6.51 4.44 4.36
C ILE A 53 -7.49 5.52 3.88
N LYS A 54 -8.77 5.19 3.83
CA LYS A 54 -9.81 6.13 3.42
C LYS A 54 -9.85 7.34 4.36
N SER A 55 -9.74 7.12 5.67
CA SER A 55 -9.72 8.20 6.66
C SER A 55 -8.48 9.08 6.52
N LEU A 56 -7.35 8.49 6.14
CA LEU A 56 -6.10 9.22 5.99
C LEU A 56 -6.02 10.05 4.71
N ARG A 57 -6.83 9.73 3.70
CA ARG A 57 -6.73 10.38 2.38
C ARG A 57 -6.91 11.89 2.46
N LYS A 58 -7.71 12.38 3.39
CA LYS A 58 -7.96 13.83 3.56
C LYS A 58 -6.79 14.60 4.14
N TYR A 59 -5.79 13.92 4.70
CA TYR A 59 -4.66 14.58 5.36
C TYR A 59 -3.52 14.93 4.41
N THR A 60 -3.52 14.39 3.21
CA THR A 60 -2.45 14.64 2.24
C THR A 60 -2.91 14.35 0.81
N SER A 61 -2.34 15.06 -0.16
CA SER A 61 -2.49 14.76 -1.58
C SER A 61 -1.35 13.91 -2.13
N LEU A 62 -0.38 13.55 -1.29
CA LEU A 62 0.73 12.69 -1.72
C LEU A 62 0.23 11.33 -2.18
N ILE A 63 1.01 10.68 -3.04
CA ILE A 63 0.72 9.33 -3.51
C ILE A 63 0.72 8.37 -2.34
N PHE A 64 -0.33 7.55 -2.22
CA PHE A 64 -0.35 6.41 -1.31
C PHE A 64 0.19 5.20 -2.06
N ASP A 65 1.37 4.78 -1.65
CA ASP A 65 2.12 3.63 -2.16
C ASP A 65 1.79 2.44 -1.24
N VAL A 66 0.79 1.65 -1.63
CA VAL A 66 0.20 0.61 -0.77
C VAL A 66 0.76 -0.76 -1.12
N HIS A 67 1.38 -1.40 -0.15
CA HIS A 67 1.96 -2.73 -0.27
C HIS A 67 1.08 -3.74 0.47
N LEU A 68 0.46 -4.64 -0.29
CA LEU A 68 -0.48 -5.62 0.25
C LEU A 68 0.22 -6.95 0.56
N MET A 69 0.45 -7.20 1.82
CA MET A 69 0.97 -8.46 2.34
C MET A 69 -0.19 -9.25 2.95
N ILE A 70 -1.17 -9.56 2.10
CA ILE A 70 -2.42 -10.24 2.49
C ILE A 70 -2.73 -11.37 1.51
N SER A 71 -3.35 -12.43 1.98
CA SER A 71 -3.72 -13.59 1.16
C SER A 71 -5.11 -14.10 1.54
N PRO A 72 -6.03 -14.32 0.59
CA PRO A 72 -5.88 -14.03 -0.86
C PRO A 72 -5.99 -12.52 -1.14
N VAL A 73 -5.12 -12.01 -2.01
CA VAL A 73 -5.06 -10.57 -2.25
C VAL A 73 -6.09 -10.10 -3.28
N HIS A 74 -6.38 -10.90 -4.29
CA HIS A 74 -7.19 -10.48 -5.45
C HIS A 74 -8.52 -9.83 -5.06
N LYS A 75 -9.26 -10.44 -4.16
CA LYS A 75 -10.59 -9.97 -3.78
C LYS A 75 -10.61 -8.65 -3.00
N TYR A 76 -9.46 -8.19 -2.52
CA TYR A 76 -9.36 -6.95 -1.74
C TYR A 76 -8.81 -5.77 -2.53
N ILE A 77 -8.27 -6.02 -3.73
CA ILE A 77 -7.61 -4.98 -4.54
C ILE A 77 -8.52 -3.77 -4.75
N LYS A 78 -9.78 -4.02 -5.14
CA LYS A 78 -10.72 -2.93 -5.40
C LYS A 78 -10.97 -2.09 -4.15
N ASP A 79 -11.08 -2.73 -2.98
CA ASP A 79 -11.34 -2.02 -1.72
C ASP A 79 -10.21 -1.04 -1.39
N PHE A 80 -8.97 -1.44 -1.61
CA PHE A 80 -7.82 -0.56 -1.38
C PHE A 80 -7.73 0.55 -2.42
N ALA A 81 -8.05 0.26 -3.67
CA ALA A 81 -8.11 1.27 -4.71
C ALA A 81 -9.16 2.34 -4.38
N ASP A 82 -10.35 1.91 -3.99
CA ASP A 82 -11.46 2.81 -3.64
C ASP A 82 -11.14 3.63 -2.37
N ALA A 83 -10.33 3.10 -1.47
CA ALA A 83 -9.93 3.80 -0.25
C ALA A 83 -8.94 4.94 -0.50
N GLY A 84 -8.28 4.95 -1.65
CA GLY A 84 -7.37 6.04 -2.02
C GLY A 84 -5.96 5.63 -2.39
N ALA A 85 -5.68 4.34 -2.52
CA ALA A 85 -4.37 3.88 -2.99
C ALA A 85 -4.12 4.39 -4.42
N ASN A 86 -2.92 4.88 -4.67
CA ASN A 86 -2.49 5.34 -6.00
C ASN A 86 -1.61 4.31 -6.70
N LEU A 87 -0.81 3.60 -5.93
CA LEU A 87 0.05 2.53 -6.37
C LEU A 87 -0.22 1.33 -5.47
N ILE A 88 -0.42 0.15 -6.07
CA ILE A 88 -0.68 -1.08 -5.33
C ILE A 88 0.37 -2.11 -5.70
N THR A 89 1.11 -2.57 -4.70
CA THR A 89 2.12 -3.63 -4.84
C THR A 89 1.57 -4.91 -4.22
N ILE A 90 1.65 -6.01 -4.97
CA ILE A 90 1.18 -7.32 -4.51
C ILE A 90 2.30 -8.35 -4.62
N HIS A 91 2.11 -9.47 -3.92
CA HIS A 91 3.00 -10.62 -3.99
C HIS A 91 2.39 -11.71 -4.87
N PRO A 92 3.16 -12.29 -5.82
CA PRO A 92 2.66 -13.42 -6.61
C PRO A 92 2.21 -14.58 -5.74
N GLU A 93 2.87 -14.78 -4.60
CA GLU A 93 2.56 -15.86 -3.66
C GLU A 93 1.19 -15.71 -2.99
N ALA A 94 0.57 -14.53 -3.07
CA ALA A 94 -0.71 -14.24 -2.42
C ALA A 94 -1.91 -14.27 -3.37
N THR A 95 -1.70 -14.62 -4.64
CA THR A 95 -2.77 -14.70 -5.64
C THR A 95 -2.62 -15.98 -6.47
N GLU A 96 -3.74 -16.55 -6.88
CA GLU A 96 -3.74 -17.73 -7.75
C GLU A 96 -3.37 -17.40 -9.19
N ASN A 97 -3.65 -16.15 -9.63
CA ASN A 97 -3.36 -15.70 -10.99
C ASN A 97 -2.80 -14.28 -10.94
N LEU A 98 -1.47 -14.18 -11.00
CA LEU A 98 -0.79 -12.88 -10.91
C LEU A 98 -1.23 -11.92 -12.03
N LYS A 99 -1.29 -12.40 -13.26
CA LYS A 99 -1.67 -11.56 -14.40
C LYS A 99 -3.05 -10.95 -14.20
N GLU A 100 -4.01 -11.74 -13.77
CA GLU A 100 -5.38 -11.29 -13.52
C GLU A 100 -5.43 -10.20 -12.44
N SER A 101 -4.66 -10.38 -11.35
CA SER A 101 -4.59 -9.39 -10.28
C SER A 101 -3.94 -8.10 -10.75
N LEU A 102 -2.86 -8.18 -11.54
CA LEU A 102 -2.19 -7.00 -12.08
C LEU A 102 -3.11 -6.25 -13.07
N ASP A 103 -3.83 -6.99 -13.91
CA ASP A 103 -4.77 -6.38 -14.86
C ASP A 103 -5.92 -5.68 -14.14
N LEU A 104 -6.39 -6.26 -13.02
CA LEU A 104 -7.42 -5.62 -12.19
C LEU A 104 -6.93 -4.26 -11.66
N ILE A 105 -5.71 -4.22 -11.11
CA ILE A 105 -5.14 -2.97 -10.59
C ILE A 105 -5.08 -1.91 -11.70
N LYS A 106 -4.61 -2.30 -12.88
CA LYS A 106 -4.53 -1.38 -14.03
C LYS A 106 -5.92 -0.90 -14.48
N SER A 107 -6.92 -1.79 -14.45
CA SER A 107 -8.28 -1.44 -14.84
C SER A 107 -8.92 -0.41 -13.90
N LEU A 108 -8.42 -0.31 -12.67
CA LEU A 108 -8.86 0.66 -11.68
C LEU A 108 -8.07 1.98 -11.76
N ASN A 109 -7.26 2.14 -12.81
CA ASN A 109 -6.40 3.31 -13.05
C ASN A 109 -5.36 3.55 -11.96
N LYS A 110 -4.85 2.46 -11.38
CA LYS A 110 -3.78 2.53 -10.38
C LYS A 110 -2.47 2.01 -10.97
N LYS A 111 -1.36 2.47 -10.41
CA LYS A 111 -0.05 1.95 -10.77
C LYS A 111 0.18 0.61 -10.06
N VAL A 112 0.99 -0.23 -10.66
CA VAL A 112 1.17 -1.62 -10.24
C VAL A 112 2.61 -1.86 -9.81
N GLY A 113 2.78 -2.56 -8.69
CA GLY A 113 4.07 -3.05 -8.24
C GLY A 113 3.99 -4.54 -7.92
N VAL A 114 5.13 -5.22 -7.98
CA VAL A 114 5.26 -6.63 -7.63
C VAL A 114 6.43 -6.80 -6.67
N SER A 115 6.19 -7.48 -5.55
CA SER A 115 7.21 -7.86 -4.58
C SER A 115 7.28 -9.37 -4.49
N LEU A 116 8.48 -9.89 -4.35
CA LEU A 116 8.70 -11.33 -4.20
C LEU A 116 9.15 -11.65 -2.78
N ASN A 117 8.66 -12.75 -2.23
CA ASN A 117 9.18 -13.25 -0.96
C ASN A 117 10.62 -13.75 -1.17
N PRO A 118 11.49 -13.66 -0.14
CA PRO A 118 12.91 -14.01 -0.31
C PRO A 118 13.15 -15.43 -0.82
N LYS A 119 12.21 -16.34 -0.60
CA LYS A 119 12.34 -17.76 -1.01
C LYS A 119 11.78 -18.02 -2.41
N THR A 120 11.17 -17.05 -3.05
CA THR A 120 10.59 -17.20 -4.40
C THR A 120 11.65 -16.95 -5.45
N GLU A 121 11.81 -17.90 -6.41
CA GLU A 121 12.75 -17.81 -7.52
C GLU A 121 12.13 -17.12 -8.75
#